data_f5b97c7937f04b713622f817dcae79dc
#
_entry.id   f5b97c7937f04b713622f817dcae79dc
#
_cell.length_a   1.000
_cell.length_b   1.000
_cell.length_c   1.000
_cell.angle_alpha   90.00
_cell.angle_beta   90.00
_cell.angle_gamma   90.00
#
_symmetry.space_group_name_H-M   'P 1'
#
loop_
_entity.id
_entity.type
_entity.pdbx_description
1 polymer ?
#
loop_
_entity_poly.entity_id
_entity_poly.type
_entity_poly.pdbx_seq_one_letter_code
_entity_poly.pdbx_strand_id
1 'polypeptide(L)'
;MKSCEKCGRPIADTAAACPYCGYSQAAELPNALQPGWEIAGRYRIESVIGLGGFGITYCAYDQKLACTVALKEYFPSGVANRIPGSKEVILYAGKRTEEFRQGYTRFLNEARNMIQFQSVPNVVQVREYFEENGTAYIVMEYLRGHTLKTEIERAPLTWERAVTIGAVICGALTALHRKGIVHRDVSPDNIFLCDDGRIKLIDFGAARVSMQQTPLTVVFKDCFTPPEQYSRSAHQGPQTDIYALGATLYTAMLGKKPESALNRWPTDHLKAPHTLKPEIPEPVSNAVMQALALEPELRFSSAEEFSRALLQYQQTKSLEKTRKEKQRRKWISLLSVFLVLAI
;
A
#
# COMPACT_ATOMS: atom_id res chain seq x y z
N MET A 1 -9.39 -17.03 -16.49
CA MET A 1 -10.05 -16.43 -15.29
C MET A 1 -11.07 -17.42 -14.77
N LYS A 2 -10.97 -17.81 -13.50
CA LYS A 2 -11.95 -18.68 -12.81
C LYS A 2 -12.95 -17.81 -12.02
N SER A 3 -14.11 -18.35 -11.71
CA SER A 3 -15.07 -17.70 -10.83
C SER A 3 -14.80 -18.08 -9.38
N CYS A 4 -14.91 -17.13 -8.44
CA CYS A 4 -14.82 -17.43 -7.03
C CYS A 4 -16.00 -18.30 -6.59
N GLU A 5 -15.72 -19.44 -5.97
CA GLU A 5 -16.74 -20.39 -5.50
C GLU A 5 -17.68 -19.80 -4.44
N LYS A 6 -17.21 -18.79 -3.67
CA LYS A 6 -18.02 -18.18 -2.60
C LYS A 6 -18.88 -17.01 -3.08
N CYS A 7 -18.35 -16.12 -3.93
CA CYS A 7 -19.05 -14.88 -4.33
C CYS A 7 -19.34 -14.78 -5.82
N GLY A 8 -18.97 -15.78 -6.63
CA GLY A 8 -19.23 -15.83 -8.09
C GLY A 8 -18.44 -14.85 -8.95
N ARG A 9 -17.63 -13.97 -8.35
CA ARG A 9 -16.88 -12.94 -9.10
C ARG A 9 -15.67 -13.55 -9.81
N PRO A 10 -15.32 -13.04 -11.01
CA PRO A 10 -14.16 -13.52 -11.75
C PRO A 10 -12.86 -13.17 -11.00
N ILE A 11 -11.96 -14.15 -10.90
CA ILE A 11 -10.66 -14.03 -10.26
C ILE A 11 -9.57 -14.59 -11.19
N ALA A 12 -8.32 -14.18 -11.01
CA ALA A 12 -7.20 -14.75 -11.74
C ALA A 12 -7.05 -16.24 -11.42
N ASP A 13 -6.66 -17.06 -12.40
CA ASP A 13 -6.46 -18.51 -12.19
C ASP A 13 -5.40 -18.78 -11.14
N THR A 14 -4.41 -17.89 -10.98
CA THR A 14 -3.33 -17.93 -9.99
C THR A 14 -3.70 -17.32 -8.65
N ALA A 15 -4.90 -16.75 -8.48
CA ALA A 15 -5.29 -16.14 -7.21
C ALA A 15 -5.48 -17.22 -6.14
N ALA A 16 -4.67 -17.15 -5.08
CA ALA A 16 -4.77 -18.02 -3.91
C ALA A 16 -5.99 -17.68 -3.05
N ALA A 17 -6.47 -16.45 -3.12
CA ALA A 17 -7.68 -15.98 -2.45
C ALA A 17 -8.47 -15.04 -3.36
N CYS A 18 -9.78 -15.01 -3.18
CA CYS A 18 -10.64 -14.07 -3.89
C CYS A 18 -10.43 -12.64 -3.37
N PRO A 19 -10.03 -11.68 -4.23
CA PRO A 19 -9.79 -10.31 -3.80
C PRO A 19 -11.06 -9.56 -3.37
N TYR A 20 -12.24 -10.17 -3.59
CA TYR A 20 -13.54 -9.54 -3.28
C TYR A 20 -14.17 -10.01 -1.97
N CYS A 21 -13.94 -11.28 -1.59
CA CYS A 21 -14.59 -11.86 -0.40
C CYS A 21 -13.62 -12.60 0.50
N GLY A 22 -12.33 -12.60 0.20
CA GLY A 22 -11.30 -13.29 0.98
C GLY A 22 -11.35 -14.82 0.90
N TYR A 23 -12.31 -15.40 0.14
CA TYR A 23 -12.41 -16.85 0.02
C TYR A 23 -11.18 -17.43 -0.66
N SER A 24 -10.50 -18.33 0.04
CA SER A 24 -9.32 -19.06 -0.45
C SER A 24 -9.68 -20.47 -0.86
N GLN A 25 -9.03 -20.98 -1.91
CA GLN A 25 -9.02 -22.40 -2.26
C GLN A 25 -7.91 -23.10 -1.45
N ALA A 26 -7.97 -22.99 -0.12
CA ALA A 26 -6.93 -23.41 0.82
C ALA A 26 -6.57 -24.91 0.72
N ALA A 27 -7.39 -25.74 0.11
CA ALA A 27 -7.10 -27.16 -0.11
C ALA A 27 -5.85 -27.41 -1.00
N GLU A 28 -5.38 -26.38 -1.73
CA GLU A 28 -4.22 -26.49 -2.61
C GLU A 28 -2.92 -25.86 -2.04
N LEU A 29 -2.95 -25.35 -0.80
CA LEU A 29 -1.78 -24.73 -0.17
C LEU A 29 -1.22 -25.62 0.95
N PRO A 30 -0.32 -26.57 0.62
CA PRO A 30 0.13 -27.60 1.57
C PRO A 30 0.85 -27.01 2.81
N ASN A 31 1.40 -25.81 2.69
CA ASN A 31 2.13 -25.14 3.76
C ASN A 31 1.29 -24.14 4.57
N ALA A 32 0.03 -23.91 4.21
CA ALA A 32 -0.84 -23.02 4.96
C ALA A 32 -1.53 -23.72 6.14
N LEU A 33 -1.81 -22.94 7.18
CA LEU A 33 -2.69 -23.37 8.27
C LEU A 33 -4.08 -23.65 7.70
N GLN A 34 -4.70 -24.74 8.14
CA GLN A 34 -5.99 -25.18 7.62
C GLN A 34 -7.14 -24.41 8.29
N PRO A 35 -8.26 -24.17 7.57
CA PRO A 35 -9.46 -23.63 8.17
C PRO A 35 -9.93 -24.46 9.36
N GLY A 36 -10.38 -23.80 10.41
CA GLY A 36 -10.79 -24.40 11.67
C GLY A 36 -9.66 -24.60 12.68
N TRP A 37 -8.39 -24.50 12.28
CA TRP A 37 -7.27 -24.59 13.23
C TRP A 37 -7.26 -23.36 14.15
N GLU A 38 -6.93 -23.63 15.42
CA GLU A 38 -6.81 -22.61 16.44
C GLU A 38 -5.34 -22.34 16.77
N ILE A 39 -4.96 -21.06 16.80
CA ILE A 39 -3.62 -20.56 17.08
C ILE A 39 -3.69 -19.73 18.36
N ALA A 40 -2.70 -19.91 19.24
CA ALA A 40 -2.62 -19.27 20.57
C ALA A 40 -3.88 -19.50 21.44
N GLY A 41 -4.61 -20.62 21.23
CA GLY A 41 -5.86 -20.89 21.96
C GLY A 41 -6.92 -19.80 21.78
N ARG A 42 -6.87 -19.02 20.69
CA ARG A 42 -7.70 -17.84 20.53
C ARG A 42 -8.10 -17.53 19.07
N TYR A 43 -7.20 -17.71 18.13
CA TYR A 43 -7.40 -17.29 16.75
C TYR A 43 -7.77 -18.50 15.89
N ARG A 44 -9.04 -18.63 15.54
CA ARG A 44 -9.49 -19.69 14.63
C ARG A 44 -9.28 -19.26 13.20
N ILE A 45 -8.47 -20.01 12.45
CA ILE A 45 -8.22 -19.76 11.03
C ILE A 45 -9.51 -19.98 10.23
N GLU A 46 -9.85 -19.03 9.37
CA GLU A 46 -11.01 -19.13 8.47
C GLU A 46 -10.59 -19.36 7.02
N SER A 47 -9.60 -18.59 6.53
CA SER A 47 -9.08 -18.71 5.15
C SER A 47 -7.74 -18.04 5.00
N VAL A 48 -7.00 -18.40 3.94
CA VAL A 48 -5.84 -17.61 3.48
C VAL A 48 -6.33 -16.41 2.68
N ILE A 49 -5.82 -15.23 2.97
CA ILE A 49 -6.16 -13.98 2.26
C ILE A 49 -4.97 -13.36 1.52
N GLY A 50 -3.75 -13.83 1.78
CA GLY A 50 -2.56 -13.36 1.10
C GLY A 50 -1.39 -14.33 1.21
N LEU A 51 -0.62 -14.42 0.12
CA LEU A 51 0.65 -15.15 0.05
C LEU A 51 1.72 -14.18 -0.41
N GLY A 52 2.78 -14.05 0.38
CA GLY A 52 3.92 -13.23 0.06
C GLY A 52 5.24 -13.99 0.19
N GLY A 53 6.33 -13.40 -0.30
CA GLY A 53 7.67 -14.02 -0.20
C GLY A 53 8.14 -14.24 1.24
N PHE A 54 7.60 -13.48 2.20
CA PHE A 54 8.00 -13.50 3.60
C PHE A 54 6.97 -14.12 4.54
N GLY A 55 5.75 -14.45 4.06
CA GLY A 55 4.74 -15.00 4.93
C GLY A 55 3.39 -15.24 4.31
N ILE A 56 2.50 -15.80 5.12
CA ILE A 56 1.13 -16.11 4.77
C ILE A 56 0.22 -15.25 5.64
N THR A 57 -0.79 -14.64 5.04
CA THR A 57 -1.79 -13.86 5.76
C THR A 57 -3.13 -14.59 5.74
N TYR A 58 -3.72 -14.74 6.89
CA TYR A 58 -4.99 -15.42 7.10
C TYR A 58 -6.08 -14.45 7.51
N CYS A 59 -7.31 -14.71 7.09
CA CYS A 59 -8.51 -14.29 7.80
C CYS A 59 -8.68 -15.22 9.00
N ALA A 60 -8.80 -14.69 10.20
CA ALA A 60 -9.01 -15.47 11.41
C ALA A 60 -10.07 -14.83 12.29
N TYR A 61 -10.74 -15.63 13.11
CA TYR A 61 -11.72 -15.17 14.09
C TYR A 61 -11.10 -15.15 15.48
N ASP A 62 -11.03 -13.97 16.07
CA ASP A 62 -10.63 -13.79 17.47
C ASP A 62 -11.78 -14.21 18.39
N GLN A 63 -11.69 -15.38 19.00
CA GLN A 63 -12.76 -15.94 19.86
C GLN A 63 -12.94 -15.12 21.13
N LYS A 64 -11.91 -14.44 21.63
CA LYS A 64 -11.96 -13.63 22.85
C LYS A 64 -12.65 -12.28 22.61
N LEU A 65 -12.36 -11.63 21.49
CA LEU A 65 -12.94 -10.32 21.13
C LEU A 65 -14.16 -10.43 20.21
N ALA A 66 -14.54 -11.66 19.83
CA ALA A 66 -15.66 -11.95 18.94
C ALA A 66 -15.63 -11.12 17.63
N CYS A 67 -14.46 -11.04 16.99
CA CYS A 67 -14.29 -10.26 15.77
C CYS A 67 -13.31 -10.90 14.79
N THR A 68 -13.48 -10.58 13.50
CA THR A 68 -12.54 -11.00 12.46
C THR A 68 -11.26 -10.18 12.53
N VAL A 69 -10.11 -10.83 12.36
CA VAL A 69 -8.77 -10.25 12.32
C VAL A 69 -8.00 -10.76 11.11
N ALA A 70 -6.97 -10.02 10.68
CA ALA A 70 -5.94 -10.52 9.79
C ALA A 70 -4.77 -11.04 10.63
N LEU A 71 -4.34 -12.28 10.37
CA LEU A 71 -3.23 -12.93 11.05
C LEU A 71 -2.11 -13.16 10.03
N LYS A 72 -1.01 -12.41 10.13
CA LYS A 72 0.18 -12.56 9.27
C LYS A 72 1.17 -13.48 9.96
N GLU A 73 1.47 -14.61 9.33
CA GLU A 73 2.46 -15.59 9.78
C GLU A 73 3.79 -15.35 9.08
N TYR A 74 4.89 -15.36 9.80
CA TYR A 74 6.22 -15.39 9.20
C TYR A 74 6.50 -16.78 8.61
N PHE A 75 6.45 -16.88 7.30
CA PHE A 75 6.64 -18.13 6.57
C PHE A 75 7.39 -17.88 5.25
N PRO A 76 8.72 -17.63 5.30
CA PRO A 76 9.49 -17.28 4.11
C PRO A 76 9.56 -18.43 3.13
N SER A 77 9.14 -18.17 1.90
CA SER A 77 9.13 -19.14 0.80
C SER A 77 10.55 -19.67 0.52
N GLY A 78 10.66 -20.99 0.37
CA GLY A 78 11.93 -21.68 0.08
C GLY A 78 12.90 -21.80 1.27
N VAL A 79 12.57 -21.24 2.44
CA VAL A 79 13.35 -21.31 3.68
C VAL A 79 12.62 -22.11 4.75
N ALA A 80 11.32 -21.92 4.86
CA ALA A 80 10.43 -22.61 5.78
C ALA A 80 9.55 -23.63 5.05
N ASN A 81 9.17 -24.68 5.74
CA ASN A 81 8.23 -25.69 5.28
C ASN A 81 7.30 -26.10 6.43
N ARG A 82 6.23 -26.83 6.13
CA ARG A 82 5.30 -27.39 7.09
C ARG A 82 4.92 -28.81 6.68
N ILE A 83 4.91 -29.72 7.63
CA ILE A 83 4.41 -31.07 7.38
C ILE A 83 2.89 -31.01 7.26
N PRO A 84 2.29 -31.63 6.24
CA PRO A 84 0.83 -31.70 6.11
C PRO A 84 0.18 -32.21 7.40
N GLY A 85 -0.83 -31.50 7.90
CA GLY A 85 -1.51 -31.84 9.16
C GLY A 85 -0.82 -31.34 10.44
N SER A 86 0.36 -30.71 10.35
CA SER A 86 1.05 -30.09 11.49
C SER A 86 0.92 -28.56 11.43
N LYS A 87 0.94 -27.91 12.60
CA LYS A 87 1.04 -26.43 12.70
C LYS A 87 2.50 -25.98 12.72
N GLU A 88 3.42 -26.86 13.09
CA GLU A 88 4.84 -26.56 13.28
C GLU A 88 5.55 -26.18 11.98
N VAL A 89 6.31 -25.12 12.04
CA VAL A 89 7.22 -24.72 10.97
C VAL A 89 8.54 -25.45 11.12
N ILE A 90 8.95 -26.13 10.06
CA ILE A 90 10.24 -26.79 9.96
C ILE A 90 11.16 -26.04 9.03
N LEU A 91 12.44 -25.99 9.37
CA LEU A 91 13.45 -25.29 8.59
C LEU A 91 14.29 -26.27 7.77
N TYR A 92 14.66 -25.85 6.58
CA TYR A 92 15.69 -26.57 5.83
C TYR A 92 17.06 -26.36 6.50
N ALA A 93 17.84 -27.45 6.64
CA ALA A 93 19.15 -27.42 7.29
C ALA A 93 20.17 -26.50 6.56
N GLY A 94 21.14 -25.98 7.30
CA GLY A 94 22.28 -25.22 6.78
C GLY A 94 22.08 -23.71 6.77
N LYS A 95 22.61 -23.02 5.73
CA LYS A 95 22.57 -21.55 5.60
C LYS A 95 21.16 -20.96 5.67
N ARG A 96 20.15 -21.70 5.30
CA ARG A 96 18.74 -21.27 5.35
C ARG A 96 18.21 -21.06 6.76
N THR A 97 18.77 -21.72 7.75
CA THR A 97 18.42 -21.51 9.17
C THR A 97 18.82 -20.10 9.63
N GLU A 98 19.98 -19.61 9.20
CA GLU A 98 20.43 -18.25 9.53
C GLU A 98 19.60 -17.18 8.80
N GLU A 99 19.25 -17.42 7.53
CA GLU A 99 18.33 -16.55 6.77
C GLU A 99 16.96 -16.45 7.45
N PHE A 100 16.43 -17.59 7.93
CA PHE A 100 15.19 -17.62 8.68
C PHE A 100 15.28 -16.78 9.96
N ARG A 101 16.32 -16.96 10.78
CA ARG A 101 16.51 -16.24 12.05
C ARG A 101 16.60 -14.73 11.84
N GLN A 102 17.35 -14.30 10.83
CA GLN A 102 17.48 -12.88 10.49
C GLN A 102 16.14 -12.28 10.05
N GLY A 103 15.39 -12.98 9.20
CA GLY A 103 14.08 -12.55 8.78
C GLY A 103 13.05 -12.56 9.91
N TYR A 104 13.10 -13.57 10.79
CA TYR A 104 12.28 -13.68 11.99
C TYR A 104 12.45 -12.49 12.94
N THR A 105 13.70 -12.15 13.23
CA THR A 105 14.02 -10.98 14.07
C THR A 105 13.48 -9.68 13.45
N ARG A 106 13.58 -9.55 12.11
CA ARG A 106 13.03 -8.39 11.39
C ARG A 106 11.51 -8.33 11.49
N PHE A 107 10.83 -9.46 11.31
CA PHE A 107 9.39 -9.57 11.41
C PHE A 107 8.85 -9.15 12.79
N LEU A 108 9.52 -9.59 13.87
CA LEU A 108 9.17 -9.16 15.22
C LEU A 108 9.45 -7.68 15.46
N ASN A 109 10.55 -7.14 14.92
CA ASN A 109 10.85 -5.70 15.04
C ASN A 109 9.85 -4.85 14.25
N GLU A 110 9.39 -5.32 13.07
CA GLU A 110 8.30 -4.72 12.32
C GLU A 110 7.04 -4.62 13.19
N ALA A 111 6.62 -5.73 13.79
CA ALA A 111 5.45 -5.77 14.67
C ALA A 111 5.56 -4.78 15.84
N ARG A 112 6.71 -4.75 16.52
CA ARG A 112 6.96 -3.82 17.63
C ARG A 112 6.86 -2.36 17.20
N ASN A 113 7.41 -2.03 16.04
CA ASN A 113 7.32 -0.68 15.49
C ASN A 113 5.87 -0.32 15.13
N MET A 114 5.13 -1.24 14.48
CA MET A 114 3.76 -0.98 14.05
C MET A 114 2.79 -0.76 15.21
N ILE A 115 2.96 -1.44 16.35
CA ILE A 115 2.13 -1.23 17.55
C ILE A 115 2.21 0.22 18.03
N GLN A 116 3.34 0.91 17.83
CA GLN A 116 3.49 2.34 18.19
C GLN A 116 2.67 3.27 17.29
N PHE A 117 2.09 2.77 16.17
CA PHE A 117 1.32 3.55 15.19
C PHE A 117 -0.17 3.31 15.23
N GLN A 118 -0.71 2.68 16.27
CA GLN A 118 -2.15 2.41 16.41
C GLN A 118 -3.03 3.67 16.27
N SER A 119 -2.47 4.85 16.53
CA SER A 119 -3.16 6.14 16.41
C SER A 119 -2.96 6.84 15.06
N VAL A 120 -2.20 6.26 14.11
CA VAL A 120 -1.97 6.90 12.81
C VAL A 120 -3.13 6.55 11.88
N PRO A 121 -3.94 7.55 11.46
CA PRO A 121 -4.98 7.33 10.47
C PRO A 121 -4.40 6.79 9.17
N ASN A 122 -5.18 5.98 8.46
CA ASN A 122 -4.80 5.46 7.14
C ASN A 122 -3.57 4.53 7.12
N VAL A 123 -3.14 4.06 8.29
CA VAL A 123 -2.19 2.95 8.46
C VAL A 123 -2.95 1.74 9.00
N VAL A 124 -2.60 0.53 8.55
CA VAL A 124 -3.16 -0.70 9.11
C VAL A 124 -2.79 -0.83 10.58
N GLN A 125 -3.78 -1.17 11.43
CA GLN A 125 -3.57 -1.28 12.86
C GLN A 125 -3.11 -2.67 13.25
N VAL A 126 -1.95 -2.76 13.90
CA VAL A 126 -1.47 -3.99 14.56
C VAL A 126 -2.01 -4.01 15.98
N ARG A 127 -2.66 -5.11 16.36
CA ARG A 127 -3.24 -5.31 17.70
C ARG A 127 -2.23 -5.92 18.65
N GLU A 128 -1.58 -7.01 18.21
CA GLU A 128 -0.56 -7.72 18.97
C GLU A 128 0.33 -8.57 18.05
N TYR A 129 1.36 -9.16 18.61
CA TYR A 129 2.16 -10.22 17.99
C TYR A 129 2.51 -11.27 19.03
N PHE A 130 2.76 -12.48 18.59
CA PHE A 130 3.16 -13.58 19.45
C PHE A 130 3.99 -14.63 18.69
N GLU A 131 4.62 -15.52 19.42
CA GLU A 131 5.49 -16.59 18.91
C GLU A 131 4.87 -17.92 19.24
N GLU A 132 4.65 -18.79 18.26
CA GLU A 132 4.10 -20.14 18.38
C GLU A 132 4.47 -20.98 17.16
N ASN A 133 4.40 -22.30 17.24
CA ASN A 133 4.62 -23.23 16.14
C ASN A 133 5.97 -23.06 15.42
N GLY A 134 7.03 -22.64 16.13
CA GLY A 134 8.35 -22.40 15.55
C GLY A 134 8.43 -21.17 14.64
N THR A 135 7.42 -20.29 14.69
CA THR A 135 7.34 -19.04 13.93
C THR A 135 6.73 -17.89 14.75
N ALA A 136 6.44 -16.76 14.11
CA ALA A 136 5.81 -15.60 14.72
C ALA A 136 4.58 -15.17 13.92
N TYR A 137 3.65 -14.57 14.63
CA TYR A 137 2.38 -14.08 14.11
C TYR A 137 2.19 -12.60 14.46
N ILE A 138 1.63 -11.83 13.52
CA ILE A 138 1.16 -10.45 13.74
C ILE A 138 -0.35 -10.43 13.56
N VAL A 139 -1.07 -9.96 14.56
CA VAL A 139 -2.52 -9.77 14.53
C VAL A 139 -2.84 -8.34 14.15
N MET A 140 -3.62 -8.17 13.10
CA MET A 140 -3.98 -6.86 12.55
C MET A 140 -5.49 -6.70 12.39
N GLU A 141 -5.96 -5.46 12.22
CA GLU A 141 -7.32 -5.22 11.78
C GLU A 141 -7.60 -5.95 10.45
N TYR A 142 -8.76 -6.58 10.36
CA TYR A 142 -9.21 -7.16 9.09
C TYR A 142 -9.84 -6.07 8.23
N LEU A 143 -9.31 -5.89 7.03
CA LEU A 143 -9.79 -4.92 6.06
C LEU A 143 -10.65 -5.63 5.01
N ARG A 144 -11.84 -5.08 4.74
CA ARG A 144 -12.69 -5.52 3.61
C ARG A 144 -12.46 -4.57 2.45
N GLY A 145 -12.20 -5.12 1.26
CA GLY A 145 -11.90 -4.33 0.07
C GLY A 145 -10.86 -5.03 -0.81
N HIS A 146 -10.04 -4.24 -1.46
CA HIS A 146 -9.00 -4.74 -2.37
C HIS A 146 -7.81 -3.78 -2.44
N THR A 147 -6.69 -4.23 -3.02
CA THR A 147 -5.50 -3.40 -3.18
C THR A 147 -5.69 -2.42 -4.35
N LEU A 148 -4.95 -1.31 -4.32
CA LEU A 148 -4.89 -0.38 -5.45
C LEU A 148 -4.39 -1.07 -6.72
N LYS A 149 -3.53 -2.07 -6.61
CA LYS A 149 -3.11 -2.90 -7.74
C LYS A 149 -4.30 -3.56 -8.42
N THR A 150 -5.17 -4.22 -7.66
CA THR A 150 -6.38 -4.86 -8.19
C THR A 150 -7.31 -3.85 -8.88
N GLU A 151 -7.39 -2.62 -8.35
CA GLU A 151 -8.15 -1.54 -9.00
C GLU A 151 -7.54 -1.16 -10.35
N ILE A 152 -6.23 -0.92 -10.41
CA ILE A 152 -5.50 -0.53 -11.62
C ILE A 152 -5.54 -1.64 -12.69
N GLU A 153 -5.48 -2.91 -12.29
CA GLU A 153 -5.56 -4.05 -13.21
C GLU A 153 -6.92 -4.13 -13.94
N ARG A 154 -7.98 -3.54 -13.38
CA ARG A 154 -9.30 -3.44 -14.05
C ARG A 154 -9.32 -2.29 -15.04
N ALA A 155 -8.88 -1.12 -14.61
CA ALA A 155 -8.75 0.07 -15.45
C ALA A 155 -7.85 1.10 -14.77
N PRO A 156 -7.12 1.93 -15.55
CA PRO A 156 -6.45 3.10 -15.02
C PRO A 156 -7.43 4.02 -14.31
N LEU A 157 -6.98 4.67 -13.23
CA LEU A 157 -7.80 5.60 -12.47
C LEU A 157 -7.93 6.94 -13.20
N THR A 158 -9.00 7.67 -12.89
CA THR A 158 -9.04 9.11 -13.19
C THR A 158 -7.97 9.83 -12.36
N TRP A 159 -7.46 10.94 -12.86
CA TRP A 159 -6.45 11.72 -12.15
C TRP A 159 -6.97 12.24 -10.79
N GLU A 160 -8.29 12.61 -10.70
CA GLU A 160 -8.91 13.03 -9.45
C GLU A 160 -8.87 11.94 -8.38
N ARG A 161 -9.18 10.70 -8.77
CA ARG A 161 -9.14 9.55 -7.85
C ARG A 161 -7.72 9.26 -7.41
N ALA A 162 -6.75 9.29 -8.34
CA ALA A 162 -5.35 9.10 -8.04
C ALA A 162 -4.81 10.16 -7.07
N VAL A 163 -5.14 11.45 -7.29
CA VAL A 163 -4.77 12.56 -6.40
C VAL A 163 -5.38 12.38 -5.01
N THR A 164 -6.66 11.97 -4.93
CA THR A 164 -7.31 11.70 -3.63
C THR A 164 -6.58 10.61 -2.85
N ILE A 165 -6.25 9.49 -3.51
CA ILE A 165 -5.49 8.40 -2.89
C ILE A 165 -4.10 8.90 -2.47
N GLY A 166 -3.41 9.63 -3.35
CA GLY A 166 -2.09 10.20 -3.08
C GLY A 166 -2.07 11.10 -1.85
N ALA A 167 -3.05 11.99 -1.73
CA ALA A 167 -3.17 12.91 -0.59
C ALA A 167 -3.40 12.16 0.73
N VAL A 168 -4.25 11.13 0.73
CA VAL A 168 -4.50 10.30 1.92
C VAL A 168 -3.23 9.55 2.34
N ILE A 169 -2.50 8.96 1.39
CA ILE A 169 -1.25 8.24 1.68
C ILE A 169 -0.15 9.22 2.12
N CYS A 170 -0.06 10.42 1.52
CA CYS A 170 0.84 11.46 2.02
C CYS A 170 0.57 11.79 3.50
N GLY A 171 -0.69 11.85 3.92
CA GLY A 171 -1.06 12.04 5.33
C GLY A 171 -0.52 10.94 6.24
N ALA A 172 -0.66 9.67 5.83
CA ALA A 172 -0.11 8.52 6.54
C ALA A 172 1.42 8.59 6.62
N LEU A 173 2.10 8.84 5.48
CA LEU A 173 3.55 8.97 5.41
C LEU A 173 4.07 10.14 6.27
N THR A 174 3.39 11.29 6.26
CA THR A 174 3.75 12.44 7.11
C THR A 174 3.76 12.05 8.59
N ALA A 175 2.75 11.29 9.04
CA ALA A 175 2.68 10.85 10.43
C ALA A 175 3.78 9.85 10.80
N LEU A 176 4.18 8.97 9.88
CA LEU A 176 5.29 8.03 10.03
C LEU A 176 6.64 8.77 10.06
N HIS A 177 6.87 9.68 9.10
CA HIS A 177 8.10 10.45 8.98
C HIS A 177 8.37 11.32 10.20
N ARG A 178 7.32 11.93 10.79
CA ARG A 178 7.43 12.68 12.07
C ARG A 178 7.92 11.82 13.23
N LYS A 179 7.75 10.51 13.17
CA LYS A 179 8.27 9.53 14.13
C LYS A 179 9.62 8.92 13.71
N GLY A 180 10.24 9.46 12.65
CA GLY A 180 11.52 8.99 12.13
C GLY A 180 11.45 7.67 11.35
N ILE A 181 10.27 7.28 10.86
CA ILE A 181 10.09 6.01 10.15
C ILE A 181 9.86 6.25 8.67
N VAL A 182 10.62 5.55 7.85
CA VAL A 182 10.49 5.47 6.40
C VAL A 182 9.89 4.11 6.04
N HIS A 183 8.83 4.10 5.22
CA HIS A 183 8.08 2.89 4.86
C HIS A 183 8.87 1.99 3.90
N ARG A 184 9.51 2.56 2.88
CA ARG A 184 10.41 1.92 1.89
C ARG A 184 9.77 0.92 0.92
N ASP A 185 8.49 0.67 1.02
CA ASP A 185 7.76 -0.23 0.11
C ASP A 185 6.36 0.31 -0.24
N VAL A 186 6.26 1.62 -0.51
CA VAL A 186 5.02 2.20 -1.03
C VAL A 186 4.81 1.73 -2.46
N SER A 187 3.71 1.04 -2.72
CA SER A 187 3.38 0.50 -4.03
C SER A 187 1.88 0.21 -4.13
N PRO A 188 1.34 -0.04 -5.32
CA PRO A 188 -0.08 -0.40 -5.48
C PRO A 188 -0.49 -1.66 -4.72
N ASP A 189 0.43 -2.57 -4.46
CA ASP A 189 0.18 -3.79 -3.65
C ASP A 189 -0.06 -3.44 -2.17
N ASN A 190 0.55 -2.36 -1.67
CA ASN A 190 0.57 -1.99 -0.26
C ASN A 190 -0.39 -0.82 0.07
N ILE A 191 -1.22 -0.39 -0.87
CA ILE A 191 -2.32 0.55 -0.66
C ILE A 191 -3.63 -0.22 -0.77
N PHE A 192 -4.42 -0.22 0.30
CA PHE A 192 -5.67 -0.95 0.40
C PHE A 192 -6.86 0.00 0.36
N LEU A 193 -7.80 -0.28 -0.52
CA LEU A 193 -9.04 0.47 -0.72
C LEU A 193 -10.16 -0.30 -0.04
N CYS A 194 -10.64 0.22 1.09
CA CYS A 194 -11.67 -0.41 1.87
C CYS A 194 -13.06 -0.18 1.26
N ASP A 195 -13.97 -1.15 1.45
CA ASP A 195 -15.35 -1.06 0.98
C ASP A 195 -16.14 0.09 1.64
N ASP A 196 -15.72 0.53 2.84
CA ASP A 196 -16.28 1.68 3.55
C ASP A 196 -15.68 3.04 3.13
N GLY A 197 -14.84 3.04 2.09
CA GLY A 197 -14.22 4.23 1.52
C GLY A 197 -12.90 4.65 2.19
N ARG A 198 -12.48 4.00 3.28
CA ARG A 198 -11.16 4.25 3.87
C ARG A 198 -10.05 3.77 2.93
N ILE A 199 -8.91 4.44 2.97
CA ILE A 199 -7.70 4.07 2.26
C ILE A 199 -6.63 3.80 3.31
N LYS A 200 -5.99 2.64 3.25
CA LYS A 200 -5.01 2.20 4.24
C LYS A 200 -3.69 1.84 3.58
N LEU A 201 -2.60 2.29 4.20
CA LEU A 201 -1.26 1.79 3.90
C LEU A 201 -1.03 0.53 4.71
N ILE A 202 -0.67 -0.56 4.02
CA ILE A 202 -0.46 -1.87 4.62
C ILE A 202 0.97 -2.35 4.36
N ASP A 203 1.41 -3.34 5.09
CA ASP A 203 2.70 -4.03 4.97
C ASP A 203 3.94 -3.13 5.18
N PHE A 204 4.50 -3.24 6.37
CA PHE A 204 5.68 -2.51 6.82
C PHE A 204 6.96 -3.36 6.79
N GLY A 205 6.97 -4.48 6.06
CA GLY A 205 8.10 -5.42 6.02
C GLY A 205 9.44 -4.82 5.62
N ALA A 206 9.42 -3.67 4.96
CA ALA A 206 10.62 -2.90 4.61
C ALA A 206 10.81 -1.64 5.48
N ALA A 207 9.84 -1.30 6.36
CA ALA A 207 9.90 -0.08 7.17
C ALA A 207 11.04 -0.11 8.19
N ARG A 208 11.71 1.03 8.39
CA ARG A 208 12.84 1.16 9.33
C ARG A 208 12.85 2.51 10.02
N VAL A 209 13.32 2.49 11.27
CA VAL A 209 13.78 3.69 11.95
C VAL A 209 15.05 4.18 11.25
N SER A 210 15.09 5.45 10.89
CA SER A 210 16.12 6.09 10.06
C SER A 210 17.59 5.90 10.56
N MET A 211 17.79 5.46 11.81
CA MET A 211 19.12 5.32 12.43
C MET A 211 19.74 3.91 12.37
N GLN A 212 19.04 2.89 11.84
CA GLN A 212 19.58 1.52 11.83
C GLN A 212 20.07 1.11 10.44
N GLN A 213 21.38 1.16 10.25
CA GLN A 213 22.07 0.62 9.06
C GLN A 213 22.35 -0.87 9.27
N THR A 214 21.47 -1.75 8.85
CA THR A 214 21.76 -3.19 8.72
C THR A 214 21.63 -3.63 7.27
N PRO A 215 22.55 -4.48 6.73
CA PRO A 215 22.51 -4.96 5.35
C PRO A 215 21.22 -5.75 5.08
N LEU A 216 20.60 -5.53 3.94
CA LEU A 216 19.34 -6.17 3.53
C LEU A 216 19.50 -7.03 2.29
N THR A 217 18.82 -8.17 2.31
CA THR A 217 18.26 -8.76 1.09
C THR A 217 16.98 -7.98 0.79
N VAL A 218 17.08 -6.94 -0.03
CA VAL A 218 15.91 -6.15 -0.48
C VAL A 218 15.33 -6.86 -1.68
N VAL A 219 14.07 -7.28 -1.60
CA VAL A 219 13.31 -7.62 -2.80
C VAL A 219 12.89 -6.30 -3.43
N PHE A 220 13.57 -5.90 -4.49
CA PHE A 220 13.28 -4.67 -5.22
C PHE A 220 11.99 -4.83 -6.02
N LYS A 221 11.07 -3.89 -5.86
CA LYS A 221 9.95 -3.70 -6.79
C LYS A 221 10.40 -2.69 -7.85
N ASP A 222 11.20 -3.14 -8.81
CA ASP A 222 12.03 -2.35 -9.73
C ASP A 222 11.49 -0.97 -10.13
N CYS A 223 10.23 -0.89 -10.51
CA CYS A 223 9.66 0.38 -10.99
C CYS A 223 9.25 1.35 -9.88
N PHE A 224 9.15 0.89 -8.62
CA PHE A 224 8.74 1.70 -7.45
C PHE A 224 9.92 2.03 -6.53
N THR A 225 11.07 1.41 -6.76
CA THR A 225 12.27 1.52 -5.94
C THR A 225 13.13 2.67 -6.44
N PRO A 226 13.40 3.72 -5.62
CA PRO A 226 14.28 4.83 -5.99
C PRO A 226 15.75 4.44 -5.99
N PRO A 227 16.64 5.22 -6.66
CA PRO A 227 18.06 4.89 -6.82
C PRO A 227 18.80 4.65 -5.50
N GLU A 228 18.50 5.42 -4.46
CA GLU A 228 19.17 5.31 -3.16
C GLU A 228 18.88 4.00 -2.43
N GLN A 229 17.82 3.27 -2.78
CA GLN A 229 17.58 1.95 -2.18
C GLN A 229 18.48 0.84 -2.75
N TYR A 230 19.06 1.03 -3.93
CA TYR A 230 20.02 0.08 -4.51
C TYR A 230 21.42 0.21 -3.90
N SER A 231 21.71 1.31 -3.21
CA SER A 231 23.00 1.54 -2.54
C SER A 231 22.90 1.28 -1.05
N ARG A 232 23.86 0.53 -0.51
CA ARG A 232 23.95 0.28 0.95
C ARG A 232 24.40 1.52 1.74
N SER A 233 25.10 2.45 1.11
CA SER A 233 25.67 3.65 1.73
C SER A 233 24.77 4.90 1.56
N ALA A 234 23.78 4.86 0.66
CA ALA A 234 22.94 6.01 0.43
C ALA A 234 21.94 6.22 1.58
N HIS A 235 21.72 7.48 1.91
CA HIS A 235 20.72 7.86 2.91
C HIS A 235 19.31 7.64 2.37
N GLN A 236 18.48 6.93 3.14
CA GLN A 236 17.07 6.69 2.83
C GLN A 236 16.21 7.46 3.82
N GLY A 237 15.43 8.41 3.32
CA GLY A 237 14.60 9.33 4.09
C GLY A 237 13.17 9.44 3.57
N PRO A 238 12.42 10.47 3.97
CA PRO A 238 11.09 10.76 3.47
C PRO A 238 10.99 10.78 1.93
N GLN A 239 12.05 11.24 1.26
CA GLN A 239 12.14 11.31 -0.20
C GLN A 239 12.07 9.94 -0.89
N THR A 240 12.48 8.88 -0.19
CA THR A 240 12.37 7.49 -0.65
C THR A 240 10.90 7.08 -0.82
N ASP A 241 10.06 7.38 0.15
CA ASP A 241 8.63 7.07 0.10
C ASP A 241 7.89 7.98 -0.89
N ILE A 242 8.33 9.23 -1.04
CA ILE A 242 7.77 10.19 -2.00
C ILE A 242 7.99 9.71 -3.43
N TYR A 243 9.18 9.21 -3.78
CA TYR A 243 9.44 8.59 -5.08
C TYR A 243 8.51 7.40 -5.32
N ALA A 244 8.43 6.48 -4.37
CA ALA A 244 7.62 5.29 -4.47
C ALA A 244 6.12 5.61 -4.62
N LEU A 245 5.62 6.64 -3.91
CA LEU A 245 4.26 7.14 -4.09
C LEU A 245 4.08 7.82 -5.46
N GLY A 246 5.06 8.59 -5.93
CA GLY A 246 5.07 9.18 -7.28
C GLY A 246 4.94 8.09 -8.36
N ALA A 247 5.73 7.00 -8.26
CA ALA A 247 5.65 5.85 -9.16
C ALA A 247 4.29 5.13 -9.08
N THR A 248 3.73 5.05 -7.88
CA THR A 248 2.40 4.49 -7.65
C THR A 248 1.31 5.31 -8.33
N LEU A 249 1.34 6.65 -8.20
CA LEU A 249 0.36 7.55 -8.83
C LEU A 249 0.52 7.58 -10.36
N TYR A 250 1.75 7.57 -10.86
CA TYR A 250 2.05 7.42 -12.28
C TYR A 250 1.40 6.16 -12.83
N THR A 251 1.62 5.02 -12.16
CA THR A 251 1.03 3.74 -12.54
C THR A 251 -0.50 3.78 -12.47
N ALA A 252 -1.06 4.37 -11.42
CA ALA A 252 -2.51 4.45 -11.22
C ALA A 252 -3.21 5.22 -12.32
N MET A 253 -2.66 6.36 -12.74
CA MET A 253 -3.24 7.20 -13.78
C MET A 253 -3.07 6.64 -15.19
N LEU A 254 -1.93 6.01 -15.47
CA LEU A 254 -1.59 5.58 -16.84
C LEU A 254 -1.89 4.09 -17.10
N GLY A 255 -2.08 3.28 -16.06
CA GLY A 255 -2.17 1.82 -16.17
C GLY A 255 -0.84 1.15 -16.56
N LYS A 256 0.26 1.91 -16.57
CA LYS A 256 1.60 1.45 -16.92
C LYS A 256 2.59 1.92 -15.87
N LYS A 257 3.48 1.03 -15.46
CA LYS A 257 4.57 1.37 -14.54
C LYS A 257 5.54 2.36 -15.20
N PRO A 258 6.14 3.29 -14.44
CA PRO A 258 7.28 4.05 -14.94
C PRO A 258 8.45 3.12 -15.23
N GLU A 259 9.37 3.57 -16.03
CA GLU A 259 10.66 2.89 -16.21
C GLU A 259 11.41 2.85 -14.87
N SER A 260 12.17 1.77 -14.62
CA SER A 260 12.91 1.63 -13.36
C SER A 260 13.96 2.73 -13.22
N ALA A 261 14.22 3.16 -11.97
CA ALA A 261 15.21 4.20 -11.70
C ALA A 261 16.58 3.89 -12.32
N LEU A 262 17.00 2.63 -12.31
CA LEU A 262 18.28 2.20 -12.89
C LEU A 262 18.32 2.38 -14.40
N ASN A 263 17.22 2.10 -15.11
CA ASN A 263 17.15 2.23 -16.56
C ASN A 263 17.05 3.70 -17.02
N ARG A 264 16.65 4.60 -16.12
CA ARG A 264 16.58 6.04 -16.39
C ARG A 264 17.93 6.75 -16.26
N TRP A 265 18.96 6.07 -15.78
CA TRP A 265 20.32 6.57 -15.67
C TRP A 265 21.14 6.19 -16.92
N PRO A 266 22.05 7.04 -17.49
CA PRO A 266 22.37 8.40 -17.06
C PRO A 266 21.47 9.49 -17.65
N THR A 267 20.56 9.15 -18.57
CA THR A 267 19.67 10.11 -19.23
C THR A 267 18.23 9.73 -18.99
N ASP A 268 17.51 10.60 -18.29
CA ASP A 268 16.10 10.37 -17.96
C ASP A 268 15.18 10.71 -19.15
N HIS A 269 14.51 9.71 -19.69
CA HIS A 269 13.55 9.81 -20.78
C HIS A 269 12.11 9.56 -20.35
N LEU A 270 11.82 9.53 -19.03
CA LEU A 270 10.49 9.28 -18.53
C LEU A 270 9.51 10.36 -19.01
N LYS A 271 8.48 9.93 -19.74
CA LYS A 271 7.45 10.84 -20.27
C LYS A 271 6.50 11.28 -19.16
N ALA A 272 6.21 12.57 -19.11
CA ALA A 272 5.28 13.12 -18.15
C ALA A 272 3.85 12.58 -18.38
N PRO A 273 3.05 12.32 -17.33
CA PRO A 273 1.69 11.81 -17.45
C PRO A 273 0.79 12.64 -18.39
N HIS A 274 0.88 13.97 -18.34
CA HIS A 274 0.12 14.87 -19.20
C HIS A 274 0.42 14.68 -20.70
N THR A 275 1.66 14.37 -21.06
CA THR A 275 2.02 14.13 -22.47
C THR A 275 1.47 12.81 -23.00
N LEU A 276 1.21 11.85 -22.13
CA LEU A 276 0.66 10.53 -22.45
C LEU A 276 -0.88 10.50 -22.41
N LYS A 277 -1.45 11.30 -21.49
CA LYS A 277 -2.89 11.46 -21.30
C LYS A 277 -3.20 12.94 -21.05
N PRO A 278 -3.59 13.72 -22.11
CA PRO A 278 -3.85 15.15 -22.00
C PRO A 278 -4.96 15.56 -21.01
N GLU A 279 -5.84 14.62 -20.64
CA GLU A 279 -6.84 14.85 -19.60
C GLU A 279 -6.26 15.00 -18.20
N ILE A 280 -5.00 14.57 -17.97
CA ILE A 280 -4.30 14.77 -16.70
C ILE A 280 -3.79 16.23 -16.68
N PRO A 281 -4.19 17.04 -15.70
CA PRO A 281 -3.73 18.43 -15.62
C PRO A 281 -2.22 18.52 -15.50
N GLU A 282 -1.62 19.48 -16.22
CA GLU A 282 -0.17 19.70 -16.19
C GLU A 282 0.39 19.91 -14.78
N PRO A 283 -0.24 20.67 -13.85
CA PRO A 283 0.25 20.79 -12.48
C PRO A 283 0.30 19.47 -11.72
N VAL A 284 -0.69 18.58 -11.92
CA VAL A 284 -0.70 17.23 -11.32
C VAL A 284 0.41 16.37 -11.91
N SER A 285 0.57 16.42 -13.23
CA SER A 285 1.66 15.73 -13.94
C SER A 285 3.03 16.18 -13.44
N ASN A 286 3.24 17.49 -13.31
CA ASN A 286 4.51 18.05 -12.84
C ASN A 286 4.83 17.66 -11.39
N ALA A 287 3.82 17.64 -10.50
CA ALA A 287 4.00 17.16 -9.14
C ALA A 287 4.43 15.67 -9.09
N VAL A 288 3.83 14.82 -9.94
CA VAL A 288 4.23 13.41 -10.04
C VAL A 288 5.64 13.26 -10.60
N MET A 289 6.01 14.05 -11.63
CA MET A 289 7.36 14.02 -12.20
C MET A 289 8.41 14.53 -11.22
N GLN A 290 8.14 15.57 -10.45
CA GLN A 290 9.03 16.03 -9.38
C GLN A 290 9.24 14.95 -8.30
N ALA A 291 8.17 14.26 -7.88
CA ALA A 291 8.30 13.13 -6.95
C ALA A 291 9.17 12.00 -7.52
N LEU A 292 9.17 11.81 -8.85
CA LEU A 292 9.95 10.81 -9.58
C LEU A 292 11.36 11.26 -9.97
N ALA A 293 11.85 12.43 -9.54
CA ALA A 293 13.22 12.84 -9.76
C ALA A 293 14.21 11.77 -9.23
N LEU A 294 15.30 11.53 -9.97
CA LEU A 294 16.28 10.51 -9.58
C LEU A 294 17.06 10.94 -8.35
N GLU A 295 17.46 12.20 -8.28
CA GLU A 295 18.13 12.78 -7.12
C GLU A 295 17.11 13.10 -6.01
N PRO A 296 17.31 12.61 -4.76
CA PRO A 296 16.39 12.87 -3.65
C PRO A 296 16.18 14.35 -3.35
N GLU A 297 17.19 15.18 -3.56
CA GLU A 297 17.20 16.61 -3.29
C GLU A 297 16.29 17.41 -4.24
N LEU A 298 16.01 16.88 -5.43
CA LEU A 298 15.10 17.47 -6.42
C LEU A 298 13.63 17.11 -6.16
N ARG A 299 13.38 16.15 -5.28
CA ARG A 299 12.02 15.75 -4.87
C ARG A 299 11.47 16.76 -3.84
N PHE A 300 10.22 16.53 -3.45
CA PHE A 300 9.64 17.26 -2.32
C PHE A 300 10.38 16.92 -1.02
N SER A 301 10.54 17.92 -0.15
CA SER A 301 11.22 17.75 1.15
C SER A 301 10.40 16.92 2.13
N SER A 302 9.08 16.88 1.96
CA SER A 302 8.16 16.13 2.82
C SER A 302 6.94 15.62 2.05
N ALA A 303 6.31 14.57 2.57
CA ALA A 303 5.05 14.05 2.03
C ALA A 303 3.91 15.09 2.12
N GLU A 304 3.94 15.98 3.11
CA GLU A 304 2.98 17.07 3.25
C GLU A 304 3.12 18.09 2.10
N GLU A 305 4.35 18.41 1.70
CA GLU A 305 4.61 19.29 0.55
C GLU A 305 4.13 18.66 -0.76
N PHE A 306 4.40 17.37 -0.96
CA PHE A 306 3.88 16.63 -2.12
C PHE A 306 2.35 16.61 -2.15
N SER A 307 1.69 16.38 -1.01
CA SER A 307 0.23 16.45 -0.92
C SER A 307 -0.33 17.82 -1.32
N ARG A 308 0.31 18.92 -0.87
CA ARG A 308 -0.10 20.28 -1.26
C ARG A 308 0.01 20.50 -2.77
N ALA A 309 1.10 20.07 -3.38
CA ALA A 309 1.30 20.18 -4.83
C ALA A 309 0.24 19.39 -5.62
N LEU A 310 -0.10 18.16 -5.20
CA LEU A 310 -1.15 17.35 -5.82
C LEU A 310 -2.53 18.02 -5.72
N LEU A 311 -2.87 18.61 -4.58
CA LEU A 311 -4.20 19.18 -4.33
C LEU A 311 -4.37 20.60 -4.88
N GLN A 312 -3.30 21.32 -5.17
CA GLN A 312 -3.34 22.72 -5.58
C GLN A 312 -4.26 22.97 -6.78
N TYR A 313 -4.19 22.13 -7.79
CA TYR A 313 -5.05 22.25 -8.98
C TYR A 313 -6.52 22.00 -8.68
N GLN A 314 -6.84 21.00 -7.85
CA GLN A 314 -8.22 20.72 -7.45
C GLN A 314 -8.82 21.89 -6.68
N GLN A 315 -8.05 22.48 -5.75
CA GLN A 315 -8.48 23.64 -4.97
C GLN A 315 -8.74 24.86 -5.86
N THR A 316 -7.83 25.17 -6.80
CA THR A 316 -7.99 26.28 -7.76
C THR A 316 -9.24 26.09 -8.60
N LYS A 317 -9.45 24.90 -9.18
CA LYS A 317 -10.63 24.59 -10.00
C LYS A 317 -11.93 24.70 -9.19
N SER A 318 -11.93 24.25 -7.94
CA SER A 318 -13.08 24.36 -7.03
C SER A 318 -13.42 25.82 -6.72
N LEU A 319 -12.42 26.66 -6.45
CA LEU A 319 -12.61 28.09 -6.20
C LEU A 319 -13.15 28.80 -7.43
N GLU A 320 -12.63 28.51 -8.61
CA GLU A 320 -13.13 29.08 -9.88
C GLU A 320 -14.59 28.70 -10.16
N LYS A 321 -14.95 27.43 -9.93
CA LYS A 321 -16.33 26.95 -10.07
C LYS A 321 -17.27 27.71 -9.12
N THR A 322 -16.89 27.83 -7.86
CA THR A 322 -17.67 28.55 -6.85
C THR A 322 -17.81 30.04 -7.21
N ARG A 323 -16.75 30.67 -7.74
CA ARG A 323 -16.77 32.06 -8.19
C ARG A 323 -17.71 32.25 -9.39
N LYS A 324 -17.67 31.35 -10.38
CA LYS A 324 -18.58 31.36 -11.53
C LYS A 324 -20.03 31.19 -11.12
N GLU A 325 -20.32 30.27 -10.19
CA GLU A 325 -21.67 30.05 -9.64
C GLU A 325 -22.19 31.28 -8.88
N LYS A 326 -21.36 31.90 -8.06
CA LYS A 326 -21.71 33.17 -7.35
C LYS A 326 -21.98 34.31 -8.35
N GLN A 327 -21.18 34.44 -9.40
CA GLN A 327 -21.42 35.41 -10.45
C GLN A 327 -22.75 35.16 -11.18
N ARG A 328 -22.99 33.89 -11.58
CA ARG A 328 -24.24 33.50 -12.24
C ARG A 328 -25.47 33.80 -11.37
N ARG A 329 -25.43 33.52 -10.07
CA ARG A 329 -26.50 33.85 -9.12
C ARG A 329 -26.74 35.36 -9.02
N LYS A 330 -25.66 36.18 -8.98
CA LYS A 330 -25.78 37.64 -9.00
C LYS A 330 -26.43 38.13 -10.27
N TRP A 331 -26.05 37.61 -11.44
CA TRP A 331 -26.65 37.99 -12.72
C TRP A 331 -28.13 37.60 -12.80
N ILE A 332 -28.52 36.42 -12.33
CA ILE A 332 -29.93 36.00 -12.26
C ILE A 332 -30.72 36.90 -11.33
N SER A 333 -30.19 37.24 -10.16
CA SER A 333 -30.81 38.19 -9.21
C SER A 333 -30.99 39.61 -9.80
N LEU A 334 -29.99 40.11 -10.51
CA LEU A 334 -30.11 41.39 -11.22
C LEU A 334 -31.15 41.36 -12.32
N LEU A 335 -31.19 40.29 -13.12
CA LEU A 335 -32.21 40.10 -14.17
C LEU A 335 -33.62 40.03 -13.58
N SER A 336 -33.82 39.35 -12.46
CA SER A 336 -35.11 39.26 -11.80
C SER A 336 -35.59 40.64 -11.26
N VAL A 337 -34.67 41.46 -10.73
CA VAL A 337 -34.99 42.83 -10.30
C VAL A 337 -35.37 43.70 -11.50
N PHE A 338 -34.63 43.61 -12.60
CA PHE A 338 -34.98 44.34 -13.84
C PHE A 338 -36.34 43.93 -14.43
N LEU A 339 -36.69 42.65 -14.36
CA LEU A 339 -37.97 42.14 -14.84
C LEU A 339 -39.15 42.69 -13.99
N VAL A 340 -38.96 42.79 -12.67
CA VAL A 340 -39.96 43.35 -11.75
C VAL A 340 -40.16 44.86 -11.91
N LEU A 341 -39.11 45.58 -12.33
CA LEU A 341 -39.16 47.03 -12.56
C LEU A 341 -39.70 47.42 -13.97
N ALA A 342 -39.81 46.44 -14.86
CA ALA A 342 -40.30 46.60 -16.24
C ALA A 342 -41.79 46.27 -16.40
N ILE A 343 -42.47 45.86 -15.33
CA ILE A 343 -43.91 45.63 -15.21
C ILE A 343 -44.53 46.81 -14.41
#